data_9b3f715327e13a434b5b408ba94db989
#
_entry.id   9b3f715327e13a434b5b408ba94db989
#
_cell.length_a   1.000
_cell.length_b   1.000
_cell.length_c   1.000
_cell.angle_alpha   90.00
_cell.angle_beta   90.00
_cell.angle_gamma   90.00
#
_symmetry.space_group_name_H-M   'P 1'
#
loop_
_entity.id
_entity.type
_entity.pdbx_description
1 polymer ?
#
loop_
_entity_poly.entity_id
_entity_poly.type
_entity_poly.pdbx_seq_one_letter_code
_entity_poly.pdbx_strand_id
1 'polypeptide(L)'
;MVQPLPIVLLHGVGLDHTMWEPLRTQLARLTDRPVVALDLPGHGTQPPLTGLATLTELAEDVATRLPGRAHLVGFSLGALIAQHLARYRPELVATLTSVSSVCRRTPEEAASVAARLESARTDFPGSVEASIHRWYPAGSGVEPGTVAGTRTILLANSVGSYLHAYEVFATADAEISPELGSIGVPSLAVTGELDPGSTPEMTGRLAAAIPGAQAAVVPGARHMLPVERPGELARIIHHFIEESSREDHA
;
A
#
# COMPACT_ATOMS: atom_id res chain seq x y z
N MET A 1 -15.76 11.55 25.97
CA MET A 1 -15.26 11.97 24.63
C MET A 1 -15.10 10.71 23.81
N VAL A 2 -15.66 10.66 22.60
CA VAL A 2 -15.46 9.54 21.67
C VAL A 2 -13.99 9.60 21.21
N GLN A 3 -13.26 8.49 21.34
CA GLN A 3 -11.89 8.45 20.83
C GLN A 3 -11.88 8.59 19.30
N PRO A 4 -10.95 9.36 18.74
CA PRO A 4 -10.85 9.49 17.28
C PRO A 4 -10.52 8.14 16.64
N LEU A 5 -11.10 7.87 15.47
CA LEU A 5 -10.85 6.63 14.74
C LEU A 5 -9.34 6.50 14.42
N PRO A 6 -8.77 5.30 14.55
CA PRO A 6 -7.36 5.06 14.27
C PRO A 6 -7.06 5.12 12.77
N ILE A 7 -5.81 5.41 12.44
CA ILE A 7 -5.23 5.24 11.11
C ILE A 7 -4.50 3.90 11.10
N VAL A 8 -4.88 2.99 10.19
CA VAL A 8 -4.23 1.68 10.03
C VAL A 8 -3.45 1.66 8.74
N LEU A 9 -2.16 1.29 8.84
CA LEU A 9 -1.18 1.28 7.77
C LEU A 9 -0.88 -0.16 7.35
N LEU A 10 -1.03 -0.46 6.05
CA LEU A 10 -0.84 -1.77 5.42
C LEU A 10 0.29 -1.68 4.40
N HIS A 11 1.39 -2.39 4.62
CA HIS A 11 2.60 -2.31 3.80
C HIS A 11 2.50 -3.06 2.46
N GLY A 12 3.56 -3.03 1.64
CA GLY A 12 3.66 -3.73 0.36
C GLY A 12 4.32 -5.11 0.47
N VAL A 13 4.36 -5.83 -0.66
CA VAL A 13 4.99 -7.17 -0.75
C VAL A 13 6.44 -7.14 -0.26
N GLY A 14 6.79 -8.11 0.56
CA GLY A 14 8.15 -8.32 1.06
C GLY A 14 8.60 -7.34 2.13
N LEU A 15 7.80 -6.32 2.45
CA LEU A 15 8.06 -5.34 3.50
C LEU A 15 7.41 -5.78 4.82
N ASP A 16 7.54 -4.97 5.85
CA ASP A 16 6.89 -5.14 7.14
C ASP A 16 6.42 -3.78 7.70
N HIS A 17 5.81 -3.80 8.91
CA HIS A 17 5.29 -2.61 9.58
C HIS A 17 6.33 -1.51 9.78
N THR A 18 7.63 -1.84 9.84
CA THR A 18 8.69 -0.87 10.15
C THR A 18 8.93 0.12 9.00
N MET A 19 8.53 -0.21 7.76
CA MET A 19 8.61 0.73 6.65
C MET A 19 7.84 2.04 6.90
N TRP A 20 6.86 1.99 7.81
CA TRP A 20 5.98 3.10 8.12
C TRP A 20 6.53 4.08 9.16
N GLU A 21 7.66 3.76 9.83
CA GLU A 21 8.20 4.60 10.91
C GLU A 21 8.45 6.06 10.50
N PRO A 22 8.98 6.36 9.28
CA PRO A 22 9.12 7.75 8.86
C PRO A 22 7.77 8.47 8.76
N LEU A 23 6.75 7.81 8.20
CA LEU A 23 5.40 8.36 8.07
C LEU A 23 4.71 8.49 9.43
N ARG A 24 4.80 7.48 10.30
CA ARG A 24 4.21 7.51 11.66
C ARG A 24 4.73 8.68 12.46
N THR A 25 6.04 8.95 12.39
CA THR A 25 6.68 10.10 13.05
C THR A 25 6.09 11.43 12.55
N GLN A 26 5.75 11.55 11.28
CA GLN A 26 5.14 12.77 10.74
C GLN A 26 3.66 12.88 11.10
N LEU A 27 2.90 11.79 11.02
CA LEU A 27 1.49 11.78 11.40
C LEU A 27 1.30 12.15 12.88
N ALA A 28 2.15 11.65 13.79
CA ALA A 28 2.10 11.98 15.21
C ALA A 28 2.28 13.48 15.54
N ARG A 29 2.78 14.27 14.59
CA ARG A 29 2.90 15.74 14.71
C ARG A 29 1.65 16.48 14.22
N LEU A 30 0.77 15.79 13.47
CA LEU A 30 -0.38 16.40 12.81
C LEU A 30 -1.70 15.99 13.46
N THR A 31 -1.76 14.84 14.16
CA THR A 31 -2.99 14.31 14.71
C THR A 31 -2.74 13.51 15.98
N ASP A 32 -3.73 13.51 16.89
CA ASP A 32 -3.75 12.67 18.09
C ASP A 32 -4.41 11.30 17.81
N ARG A 33 -4.79 10.98 16.58
CA ARG A 33 -5.35 9.68 16.20
C ARG A 33 -4.32 8.57 16.44
N PRO A 34 -4.72 7.43 17.01
CA PRO A 34 -3.84 6.27 17.07
C PRO A 34 -3.40 5.85 15.67
N VAL A 35 -2.09 5.62 15.47
CA VAL A 35 -1.53 5.13 14.20
C VAL A 35 -0.99 3.73 14.40
N VAL A 36 -1.63 2.73 13.79
CA VAL A 36 -1.31 1.31 13.89
C VAL A 36 -0.78 0.81 12.56
N ALA A 37 0.41 0.23 12.55
CA ALA A 37 0.97 -0.43 11.37
C ALA A 37 0.88 -1.95 11.58
N LEU A 38 0.26 -2.65 10.64
CA LEU A 38 0.07 -4.11 10.69
C LEU A 38 1.03 -4.79 9.73
N ASP A 39 1.60 -5.92 10.18
CA ASP A 39 2.25 -6.85 9.26
C ASP A 39 1.18 -7.61 8.46
N LEU A 40 1.32 -7.67 7.15
CA LEU A 40 0.43 -8.45 6.30
C LEU A 40 0.65 -9.96 6.50
N PRO A 41 -0.33 -10.83 6.19
CA PRO A 41 -0.14 -12.26 6.20
C PRO A 41 1.12 -12.67 5.42
N GLY A 42 1.93 -13.53 6.01
CA GLY A 42 3.17 -14.00 5.41
C GLY A 42 4.37 -13.05 5.52
N HIS A 43 4.24 -11.92 6.22
CA HIS A 43 5.28 -10.89 6.35
C HIS A 43 5.58 -10.54 7.81
N GLY A 44 6.77 -9.98 8.04
CA GLY A 44 7.16 -9.48 9.36
C GLY A 44 7.02 -10.52 10.46
N THR A 45 6.18 -10.24 11.45
CA THR A 45 5.91 -11.12 12.59
C THR A 45 4.81 -12.15 12.33
N GLN A 46 4.14 -12.10 11.16
CA GLN A 46 3.08 -13.04 10.81
C GLN A 46 3.67 -14.39 10.33
N PRO A 47 2.96 -15.50 10.57
CA PRO A 47 3.38 -16.80 10.05
C PRO A 47 3.53 -16.76 8.51
N PRO A 48 4.53 -17.47 7.95
CA PRO A 48 4.69 -17.58 6.51
C PRO A 48 3.46 -18.17 5.83
N LEU A 49 3.12 -17.68 4.65
CA LEU A 49 2.13 -18.31 3.77
C LEU A 49 2.67 -19.68 3.33
N THR A 50 1.88 -20.73 3.54
CA THR A 50 2.26 -22.11 3.22
C THR A 50 1.71 -22.59 1.87
N GLY A 51 0.94 -21.76 1.17
CA GLY A 51 0.35 -22.05 -0.13
C GLY A 51 -0.14 -20.78 -0.83
N LEU A 52 -0.69 -20.96 -2.02
CA LEU A 52 -1.31 -19.86 -2.76
C LEU A 52 -2.41 -19.23 -1.90
N ALA A 53 -2.41 -17.91 -1.86
CA ALA A 53 -3.43 -17.12 -1.19
C ALA A 53 -4.21 -16.31 -2.22
N THR A 54 -5.42 -15.88 -1.86
CA THR A 54 -6.24 -14.94 -2.62
C THR A 54 -6.21 -13.55 -1.98
N LEU A 55 -6.59 -12.51 -2.71
CA LEU A 55 -6.77 -11.18 -2.15
C LEU A 55 -7.80 -11.19 -1.01
N THR A 56 -8.88 -11.96 -1.17
CA THR A 56 -9.92 -12.12 -0.15
C THR A 56 -9.37 -12.71 1.15
N GLU A 57 -8.56 -13.77 1.08
CA GLU A 57 -7.97 -14.39 2.29
C GLU A 57 -7.03 -13.44 3.01
N LEU A 58 -6.19 -12.69 2.27
CA LEU A 58 -5.33 -11.68 2.87
C LEU A 58 -6.13 -10.54 3.52
N ALA A 59 -7.21 -10.10 2.87
CA ALA A 59 -8.06 -9.02 3.38
C ALA A 59 -8.85 -9.45 4.62
N GLU A 60 -9.42 -10.66 4.64
CA GLU A 60 -10.16 -11.17 5.80
C GLU A 60 -9.24 -11.40 7.01
N ASP A 61 -8.00 -11.87 6.81
CA ASP A 61 -7.02 -11.94 7.91
C ASP A 61 -6.77 -10.53 8.48
N VAL A 62 -6.49 -9.54 7.64
CA VAL A 62 -6.30 -8.16 8.08
C VAL A 62 -7.55 -7.64 8.81
N ALA A 63 -8.77 -7.93 8.31
CA ALA A 63 -10.02 -7.52 8.94
C ALA A 63 -10.14 -8.01 10.39
N THR A 64 -9.71 -9.23 10.68
CA THR A 64 -9.75 -9.79 12.05
C THR A 64 -8.83 -9.07 13.03
N ARG A 65 -7.82 -8.36 12.54
CA ARG A 65 -6.80 -7.66 13.34
C ARG A 65 -6.99 -6.14 13.37
N LEU A 66 -8.00 -5.62 12.67
CA LEU A 66 -8.34 -4.21 12.77
C LEU A 66 -8.86 -3.87 14.18
N PRO A 67 -8.49 -2.71 14.74
CA PRO A 67 -8.99 -2.29 16.06
C PRO A 67 -10.47 -1.84 16.04
N GLY A 68 -11.18 -2.09 14.95
CA GLY A 68 -12.53 -1.65 14.63
C GLY A 68 -12.57 -0.81 13.36
N ARG A 69 -13.56 0.04 13.19
CA ARG A 69 -13.63 0.99 12.07
C ARG A 69 -12.42 1.92 12.08
N ALA A 70 -11.75 2.07 10.94
CA ALA A 70 -10.48 2.78 10.83
C ALA A 70 -10.34 3.53 9.50
N HIS A 71 -9.44 4.52 9.47
CA HIS A 71 -8.92 5.10 8.24
C HIS A 71 -7.84 4.16 7.70
N LEU A 72 -8.08 3.48 6.57
CA LEU A 72 -7.12 2.54 6.00
C LEU A 72 -6.18 3.26 5.04
N VAL A 73 -4.88 3.08 5.24
CA VAL A 73 -3.81 3.55 4.35
C VAL A 73 -3.03 2.33 3.88
N GLY A 74 -3.23 1.92 2.63
CA GLY A 74 -2.55 0.79 2.05
C GLY A 74 -1.48 1.22 1.05
N PHE A 75 -0.33 0.57 1.07
CA PHE A 75 0.78 0.77 0.14
C PHE A 75 0.93 -0.46 -0.76
N SER A 76 0.95 -0.28 -2.09
CA SER A 76 1.19 -1.35 -3.06
C SER A 76 0.22 -2.53 -2.86
N LEU A 77 0.66 -3.72 -2.44
CA LEU A 77 -0.23 -4.84 -2.07
C LEU A 77 -1.22 -4.45 -0.97
N GLY A 78 -0.75 -3.74 0.05
CA GLY A 78 -1.62 -3.25 1.13
C GLY A 78 -2.73 -2.33 0.62
N ALA A 79 -2.52 -1.63 -0.50
CA ALA A 79 -3.56 -0.82 -1.13
C ALA A 79 -4.66 -1.68 -1.78
N LEU A 80 -4.30 -2.80 -2.42
CA LEU A 80 -5.27 -3.75 -2.97
C LEU A 80 -6.10 -4.40 -1.86
N ILE A 81 -5.46 -4.75 -0.74
CA ILE A 81 -6.13 -5.27 0.46
C ILE A 81 -7.09 -4.22 1.02
N ALA A 82 -6.66 -2.96 1.15
CA ALA A 82 -7.52 -1.88 1.64
C ALA A 82 -8.71 -1.60 0.71
N GLN A 83 -8.51 -1.66 -0.62
CA GLN A 83 -9.59 -1.57 -1.61
C GLN A 83 -10.59 -2.71 -1.47
N HIS A 84 -10.12 -3.93 -1.28
CA HIS A 84 -10.99 -5.09 -1.04
C HIS A 84 -11.83 -4.89 0.22
N LEU A 85 -11.22 -4.46 1.33
CA LEU A 85 -11.96 -4.15 2.56
C LEU A 85 -12.96 -3.02 2.37
N ALA A 86 -12.59 -1.94 1.69
CA ALA A 86 -13.49 -0.84 1.40
C ALA A 86 -14.70 -1.27 0.55
N ARG A 87 -14.53 -2.27 -0.30
CA ARG A 87 -15.61 -2.82 -1.15
C ARG A 87 -16.51 -3.80 -0.40
N TYR A 88 -15.92 -4.75 0.34
CA TYR A 88 -16.66 -5.89 0.89
C TYR A 88 -16.91 -5.80 2.40
N ARG A 89 -16.19 -4.95 3.11
CA ARG A 89 -16.31 -4.70 4.55
C ARG A 89 -16.36 -3.18 4.86
N PRO A 90 -17.23 -2.42 4.17
CA PRO A 90 -17.26 -0.94 4.31
C PRO A 90 -17.54 -0.48 5.74
N GLU A 91 -18.18 -1.31 6.56
CA GLU A 91 -18.41 -1.02 7.99
C GLU A 91 -17.09 -0.89 8.79
N LEU A 92 -16.01 -1.49 8.32
CA LEU A 92 -14.69 -1.39 8.95
C LEU A 92 -13.86 -0.21 8.44
N VAL A 93 -14.28 0.44 7.35
CA VAL A 93 -13.48 1.46 6.67
C VAL A 93 -14.15 2.83 6.80
N ALA A 94 -13.46 3.77 7.44
CA ALA A 94 -13.91 5.16 7.52
C ALA A 94 -13.49 5.94 6.26
N THR A 95 -12.23 5.81 5.84
CA THR A 95 -11.70 6.32 4.57
C THR A 95 -10.69 5.35 4.00
N LEU A 96 -10.53 5.35 2.68
CA LEU A 96 -9.53 4.56 1.96
C LEU A 96 -8.46 5.50 1.38
N THR A 97 -7.19 5.25 1.70
CA THR A 97 -6.05 5.86 1.02
C THR A 97 -5.20 4.78 0.35
N SER A 98 -5.12 4.80 -0.96
CA SER A 98 -4.32 3.89 -1.79
C SER A 98 -3.01 4.58 -2.19
N VAL A 99 -1.88 4.16 -1.58
CA VAL A 99 -0.55 4.71 -1.84
C VAL A 99 0.20 3.82 -2.82
N SER A 100 0.70 4.38 -3.91
CA SER A 100 1.47 3.66 -4.94
C SER A 100 0.79 2.35 -5.34
N SER A 101 -0.52 2.43 -5.62
CA SER A 101 -1.36 1.29 -6.00
C SER A 101 -1.38 1.12 -7.51
N VAL A 102 -1.82 -0.05 -7.92
CA VAL A 102 -2.06 -0.39 -9.33
C VAL A 102 -3.56 -0.40 -9.61
N CYS A 103 -3.94 -0.13 -10.86
CA CYS A 103 -5.34 -0.18 -11.29
C CYS A 103 -5.42 -0.45 -12.80
N ARG A 104 -6.18 -1.47 -13.16
CA ARG A 104 -6.49 -1.80 -14.57
C ARG A 104 -5.21 -1.83 -15.41
N ARG A 105 -4.26 -2.68 -15.01
CA ARG A 105 -3.00 -2.84 -15.74
C ARG A 105 -3.25 -3.13 -17.22
N THR A 106 -2.51 -2.46 -18.10
CA THR A 106 -2.45 -2.83 -19.50
C THR A 106 -1.77 -4.19 -19.68
N PRO A 107 -1.88 -4.85 -20.82
CA PRO A 107 -1.15 -6.10 -21.08
C PRO A 107 0.36 -5.97 -20.85
N GLU A 108 0.97 -4.83 -21.21
CA GLU A 108 2.39 -4.54 -21.03
C GLU A 108 2.74 -4.37 -19.54
N GLU A 109 1.91 -3.65 -18.78
CA GLU A 109 2.06 -3.48 -17.34
C GLU A 109 1.92 -4.84 -16.61
N ALA A 110 0.96 -5.67 -17.02
CA ALA A 110 0.77 -7.01 -16.47
C ALA A 110 1.94 -7.94 -16.82
N ALA A 111 2.43 -7.92 -18.05
CA ALA A 111 3.61 -8.68 -18.47
C ALA A 111 4.87 -8.27 -17.68
N SER A 112 5.04 -6.97 -17.40
CA SER A 112 6.16 -6.46 -16.61
C SER A 112 6.14 -6.98 -15.17
N VAL A 113 4.98 -7.03 -14.51
CA VAL A 113 4.90 -7.58 -13.15
C VAL A 113 5.07 -9.10 -13.13
N ALA A 114 4.54 -9.81 -14.12
CA ALA A 114 4.73 -11.25 -14.27
C ALA A 114 6.22 -11.62 -14.46
N ALA A 115 6.95 -10.86 -15.27
CA ALA A 115 8.38 -11.05 -15.46
C ALA A 115 9.18 -10.83 -14.17
N ARG A 116 8.80 -9.86 -13.33
CA ARG A 116 9.42 -9.67 -12.02
C ARG A 116 9.13 -10.81 -11.05
N LEU A 117 7.91 -11.35 -11.06
CA LEU A 117 7.57 -12.53 -10.27
C LEU A 117 8.41 -13.74 -10.70
N GLU A 118 8.56 -13.96 -12.01
CA GLU A 118 9.39 -15.05 -12.52
C GLU A 118 10.87 -14.88 -12.17
N SER A 119 11.39 -13.66 -12.23
CA SER A 119 12.75 -13.37 -11.74
C SER A 119 12.91 -13.70 -10.27
N ALA A 120 11.91 -13.41 -9.43
CA ALA A 120 11.95 -13.74 -8.01
C ALA A 120 11.87 -15.26 -7.75
N ARG A 121 11.22 -16.04 -8.63
CA ARG A 121 11.19 -17.51 -8.57
C ARG A 121 12.54 -18.14 -8.86
N THR A 122 13.26 -17.56 -9.82
CA THR A 122 14.54 -18.10 -10.33
C THR A 122 15.76 -17.59 -9.57
N ASP A 123 15.75 -16.32 -9.18
CA ASP A 123 16.84 -15.66 -8.43
C ASP A 123 16.24 -14.63 -7.46
N PHE A 124 15.83 -15.10 -6.27
CA PHE A 124 15.25 -14.24 -5.25
C PHE A 124 16.20 -13.11 -4.81
N PRO A 125 17.47 -13.35 -4.45
CA PRO A 125 18.38 -12.27 -4.08
C PRO A 125 18.60 -11.25 -5.18
N GLY A 126 18.79 -11.68 -6.43
CA GLY A 126 18.93 -10.78 -7.59
C GLY A 126 17.67 -9.97 -7.84
N SER A 127 16.47 -10.53 -7.63
CA SER A 127 15.20 -9.82 -7.75
C SER A 127 15.02 -8.75 -6.66
N VAL A 128 15.54 -9.01 -5.44
CA VAL A 128 15.59 -8.01 -4.36
C VAL A 128 16.49 -6.85 -4.75
N GLU A 129 17.70 -7.10 -5.24
CA GLU A 129 18.61 -6.03 -5.69
C GLU A 129 17.99 -5.21 -6.84
N ALA A 130 17.34 -5.86 -7.80
CA ALA A 130 16.64 -5.16 -8.87
C ALA A 130 15.48 -4.27 -8.34
N SER A 131 14.81 -4.71 -7.28
CA SER A 131 13.78 -3.90 -6.61
C SER A 131 14.38 -2.70 -5.89
N ILE A 132 15.46 -2.88 -5.15
CA ILE A 132 16.20 -1.80 -4.47
C ILE A 132 16.66 -0.76 -5.50
N HIS A 133 17.27 -1.18 -6.62
CA HIS A 133 17.70 -0.24 -7.66
C HIS A 133 16.55 0.52 -8.31
N ARG A 134 15.41 -0.11 -8.49
CA ARG A 134 14.19 0.51 -9.06
C ARG A 134 13.58 1.52 -8.11
N TRP A 135 13.52 1.20 -6.81
CA TRP A 135 12.91 2.05 -5.80
C TRP A 135 13.83 3.19 -5.35
N TYR A 136 15.11 2.92 -5.25
CA TYR A 136 16.13 3.84 -4.76
C TYR A 136 17.30 3.96 -5.76
N PRO A 137 17.06 4.49 -6.98
CA PRO A 137 18.15 4.68 -7.93
C PRO A 137 19.18 5.68 -7.39
N ALA A 138 20.35 5.74 -8.02
CA ALA A 138 21.36 6.73 -7.71
C ALA A 138 20.75 8.14 -7.75
N GLY A 139 21.01 8.94 -6.72
CA GLY A 139 20.45 10.28 -6.57
C GLY A 139 19.00 10.34 -6.05
N SER A 140 18.43 9.24 -5.53
CA SER A 140 17.10 9.24 -4.89
C SER A 140 17.01 10.15 -3.66
N GLY A 141 18.15 10.51 -3.05
CA GLY A 141 18.19 11.32 -1.83
C GLY A 141 17.80 10.57 -0.55
N VAL A 142 17.55 9.26 -0.65
CA VAL A 142 17.25 8.41 0.52
C VAL A 142 18.56 7.99 1.18
N GLU A 143 18.63 8.08 2.50
CA GLU A 143 19.80 7.74 3.29
C GLU A 143 20.24 6.27 3.06
N PRO A 144 21.54 6.00 2.88
CA PRO A 144 22.03 4.64 2.62
C PRO A 144 21.62 3.61 3.68
N GLY A 145 21.53 4.02 4.95
CA GLY A 145 21.05 3.16 6.04
C GLY A 145 19.60 2.70 5.86
N THR A 146 18.72 3.57 5.36
CA THR A 146 17.32 3.26 5.06
C THR A 146 17.22 2.26 3.90
N VAL A 147 18.02 2.46 2.84
CA VAL A 147 18.08 1.53 1.70
C VAL A 147 18.59 0.15 2.15
N ALA A 148 19.64 0.13 2.98
CA ALA A 148 20.17 -1.12 3.54
C ALA A 148 19.15 -1.83 4.44
N GLY A 149 18.39 -1.08 5.26
CA GLY A 149 17.30 -1.60 6.07
C GLY A 149 16.20 -2.26 5.21
N THR A 150 15.74 -1.58 4.17
CA THR A 150 14.75 -2.13 3.21
C THR A 150 15.26 -3.42 2.57
N ARG A 151 16.53 -3.46 2.14
CA ARG A 151 17.15 -4.68 1.59
C ARG A 151 17.15 -5.82 2.61
N THR A 152 17.50 -5.54 3.85
CA THR A 152 17.54 -6.54 4.94
C THR A 152 16.15 -7.14 5.17
N ILE A 153 15.10 -6.31 5.23
CA ILE A 153 13.71 -6.76 5.37
C ILE A 153 13.31 -7.67 4.21
N LEU A 154 13.57 -7.25 2.97
CA LEU A 154 13.25 -8.05 1.78
C LEU A 154 13.94 -9.41 1.80
N LEU A 155 15.24 -9.47 2.10
CA LEU A 155 16.01 -10.71 2.14
C LEU A 155 15.64 -11.63 3.31
N ALA A 156 15.05 -11.11 4.37
CA ALA A 156 14.60 -11.90 5.53
C ALA A 156 13.32 -12.70 5.28
N ASN A 157 12.60 -12.43 4.18
CA ASN A 157 11.39 -13.18 3.86
C ASN A 157 11.66 -14.66 3.59
N SER A 158 10.73 -15.53 4.01
CA SER A 158 10.64 -16.87 3.43
C SER A 158 10.33 -16.74 1.94
N VAL A 159 11.18 -17.29 1.08
CA VAL A 159 11.03 -17.16 -0.38
C VAL A 159 9.66 -17.64 -0.85
N GLY A 160 9.20 -18.79 -0.36
CA GLY A 160 7.89 -19.34 -0.72
C GLY A 160 6.75 -18.40 -0.32
N SER A 161 6.78 -17.88 0.92
CA SER A 161 5.79 -16.92 1.40
C SER A 161 5.76 -15.62 0.59
N TYR A 162 6.95 -15.08 0.29
CA TYR A 162 7.09 -13.91 -0.57
C TYR A 162 6.47 -14.13 -1.95
N LEU A 163 6.76 -15.26 -2.58
CA LEU A 163 6.24 -15.60 -3.91
C LEU A 163 4.71 -15.72 -3.90
N HIS A 164 4.12 -16.34 -2.87
CA HIS A 164 2.66 -16.42 -2.74
C HIS A 164 2.02 -15.03 -2.61
N ALA A 165 2.59 -14.16 -1.79
CA ALA A 165 2.10 -12.79 -1.65
C ALA A 165 2.31 -11.96 -2.93
N TYR A 166 3.44 -12.17 -3.62
CA TYR A 166 3.72 -11.48 -4.88
C TYR A 166 2.75 -11.92 -6.00
N GLU A 167 2.35 -13.20 -6.00
CA GLU A 167 1.36 -13.70 -6.95
C GLU A 167 0.01 -13.00 -6.78
N VAL A 168 -0.45 -12.81 -5.53
CA VAL A 168 -1.64 -12.01 -5.24
C VAL A 168 -1.47 -10.59 -5.79
N PHE A 169 -0.35 -9.92 -5.50
CA PHE A 169 -0.10 -8.57 -6.03
C PHE A 169 -0.12 -8.53 -7.56
N ALA A 170 0.40 -9.57 -8.21
CA ALA A 170 0.50 -9.63 -9.67
C ALA A 170 -0.86 -9.82 -10.37
N THR A 171 -1.83 -10.47 -9.71
CA THR A 171 -3.10 -10.89 -10.30
C THR A 171 -4.33 -10.17 -9.76
N ALA A 172 -4.31 -9.73 -8.50
CA ALA A 172 -5.48 -9.19 -7.81
C ALA A 172 -6.01 -7.88 -8.40
N ASP A 173 -5.22 -7.14 -9.15
CA ASP A 173 -5.67 -5.96 -9.89
C ASP A 173 -6.83 -6.32 -10.86
N ALA A 174 -6.72 -7.42 -11.58
CA ALA A 174 -7.77 -7.87 -12.48
C ALA A 174 -9.05 -8.32 -11.72
N GLU A 175 -8.90 -8.81 -10.49
CA GLU A 175 -10.00 -9.24 -9.64
C GLU A 175 -10.76 -8.04 -9.06
N ILE A 176 -10.05 -7.05 -8.48
CA ILE A 176 -10.69 -5.93 -7.77
C ILE A 176 -11.14 -4.80 -8.69
N SER A 177 -10.52 -4.62 -9.86
CA SER A 177 -10.80 -3.48 -10.74
C SER A 177 -12.26 -3.37 -11.21
N PRO A 178 -13.00 -4.46 -11.50
CA PRO A 178 -14.42 -4.37 -11.83
C PRO A 178 -15.29 -3.88 -10.66
N GLU A 179 -14.85 -4.09 -9.43
CA GLU A 179 -15.58 -3.82 -8.20
C GLU A 179 -15.38 -2.40 -7.64
N LEU A 180 -14.37 -1.66 -8.14
CA LEU A 180 -14.00 -0.33 -7.63
C LEU A 180 -15.15 0.67 -7.67
N GLY A 181 -16.02 0.58 -8.69
CA GLY A 181 -17.20 1.44 -8.81
C GLY A 181 -18.25 1.27 -7.73
N SER A 182 -18.14 0.22 -6.92
CA SER A 182 -19.03 -0.06 -5.78
C SER A 182 -18.42 0.31 -4.43
N ILE A 183 -17.22 0.91 -4.41
CA ILE A 183 -16.64 1.47 -3.17
C ILE A 183 -17.37 2.78 -2.87
N GLY A 184 -18.04 2.84 -1.71
CA GLY A 184 -18.83 3.98 -1.28
C GLY A 184 -18.17 4.82 -0.17
N VAL A 185 -16.99 4.45 0.30
CA VAL A 185 -16.28 5.23 1.33
C VAL A 185 -15.44 6.33 0.69
N PRO A 186 -15.24 7.49 1.36
CA PRO A 186 -14.33 8.52 0.89
C PRO A 186 -12.94 7.92 0.57
N SER A 187 -12.44 8.20 -0.63
CA SER A 187 -11.26 7.52 -1.17
C SER A 187 -10.24 8.48 -1.77
N LEU A 188 -8.96 8.21 -1.52
CA LEU A 188 -7.81 8.93 -2.06
C LEU A 188 -6.85 7.95 -2.73
N ALA A 189 -6.42 8.25 -3.94
CA ALA A 189 -5.32 7.59 -4.61
C ALA A 189 -4.10 8.54 -4.66
N VAL A 190 -2.92 8.09 -4.22
CA VAL A 190 -1.72 8.92 -4.21
C VAL A 190 -0.50 8.13 -4.64
N THR A 191 0.36 8.73 -5.49
CA THR A 191 1.62 8.12 -5.92
C THR A 191 2.71 9.16 -6.10
N GLY A 192 3.95 8.68 -6.28
CA GLY A 192 5.07 9.51 -6.71
C GLY A 192 5.05 9.77 -8.21
N GLU A 193 5.43 10.99 -8.63
CA GLU A 193 5.51 11.37 -10.05
C GLU A 193 6.42 10.43 -10.87
N LEU A 194 7.47 9.91 -10.25
CA LEU A 194 8.48 9.08 -10.87
C LEU A 194 8.34 7.59 -10.50
N ASP A 195 7.17 7.15 -10.02
CA ASP A 195 6.93 5.74 -9.72
C ASP A 195 6.82 4.92 -11.02
N PRO A 196 7.77 4.00 -11.29
CA PRO A 196 7.74 3.25 -12.55
C PRO A 196 6.83 2.03 -12.53
N GLY A 197 6.27 1.69 -11.38
CA GLY A 197 5.49 0.46 -11.18
C GLY A 197 4.02 0.71 -10.82
N SER A 198 3.75 1.84 -10.17
CA SER A 198 2.40 2.32 -9.83
C SER A 198 2.31 3.78 -10.26
N THR A 199 2.17 3.96 -11.58
CA THR A 199 2.36 5.25 -12.24
C THR A 199 1.27 6.27 -11.91
N PRO A 200 1.51 7.58 -12.16
CA PRO A 200 0.46 8.60 -12.07
C PRO A 200 -0.79 8.27 -12.91
N GLU A 201 -0.62 7.63 -14.07
CA GLU A 201 -1.74 7.19 -14.91
C GLU A 201 -2.57 6.10 -14.22
N MET A 202 -1.94 5.14 -13.53
CA MET A 202 -2.65 4.14 -12.73
C MET A 202 -3.42 4.79 -11.57
N THR A 203 -2.83 5.79 -10.91
CA THR A 203 -3.48 6.59 -9.87
C THR A 203 -4.69 7.33 -10.41
N GLY A 204 -4.58 7.94 -11.60
CA GLY A 204 -5.69 8.57 -12.30
C GLY A 204 -6.80 7.57 -12.66
N ARG A 205 -6.42 6.37 -13.16
CA ARG A 205 -7.39 5.28 -13.45
C ARG A 205 -8.12 4.81 -12.18
N LEU A 206 -7.40 4.71 -11.05
CA LEU A 206 -7.99 4.31 -9.77
C LEU A 206 -8.99 5.35 -9.25
N ALA A 207 -8.61 6.62 -9.24
CA ALA A 207 -9.49 7.70 -8.82
C ALA A 207 -10.74 7.81 -9.74
N ALA A 208 -10.57 7.65 -11.05
CA ALA A 208 -11.70 7.64 -11.99
C ALA A 208 -12.61 6.41 -11.83
N ALA A 209 -12.13 5.30 -11.28
CA ALA A 209 -12.91 4.08 -11.10
C ALA A 209 -13.75 4.08 -9.80
N ILE A 210 -13.35 4.85 -8.78
CA ILE A 210 -14.05 4.93 -7.49
C ILE A 210 -14.86 6.23 -7.45
N PRO A 211 -16.19 6.19 -7.22
CA PRO A 211 -17.02 7.39 -7.17
C PRO A 211 -16.55 8.40 -6.11
N GLY A 212 -16.34 9.64 -6.52
CA GLY A 212 -15.92 10.72 -5.63
C GLY A 212 -14.47 10.64 -5.12
N ALA A 213 -13.64 9.71 -5.62
CA ALA A 213 -12.28 9.59 -5.18
C ALA A 213 -11.40 10.76 -5.65
N GLN A 214 -10.49 11.18 -4.77
CA GLN A 214 -9.47 12.18 -5.06
C GLN A 214 -8.19 11.51 -5.59
N ALA A 215 -7.39 12.26 -6.37
CA ALA A 215 -6.08 11.83 -6.82
C ALA A 215 -5.00 12.85 -6.44
N ALA A 216 -3.82 12.36 -6.04
CA ALA A 216 -2.66 13.21 -5.76
C ALA A 216 -1.39 12.57 -6.35
N VAL A 217 -0.52 13.41 -6.91
CA VAL A 217 0.80 13.01 -7.40
C VAL A 217 1.85 13.85 -6.69
N VAL A 218 2.81 13.19 -6.03
CA VAL A 218 3.88 13.85 -5.28
C VAL A 218 5.09 14.08 -6.19
N PRO A 219 5.45 15.35 -6.47
CA PRO A 219 6.54 15.68 -7.39
C PRO A 219 7.89 15.08 -6.95
N GLY A 220 8.64 14.54 -7.89
CA GLY A 220 9.98 14.00 -7.71
C GLY A 220 10.07 12.76 -6.81
N ALA A 221 8.96 12.22 -6.33
CA ALA A 221 8.92 11.01 -5.55
C ALA A 221 8.76 9.76 -6.43
N ARG A 222 9.22 8.60 -5.94
CA ARG A 222 9.11 7.29 -6.58
C ARG A 222 8.19 6.36 -5.82
N HIS A 223 8.42 5.05 -5.98
CA HIS A 223 7.55 4.02 -5.41
C HIS A 223 7.49 4.05 -3.90
N MET A 224 8.64 4.21 -3.24
CA MET A 224 8.73 4.19 -1.78
C MET A 224 8.33 5.54 -1.15
N LEU A 225 7.24 6.12 -1.63
CA LEU A 225 6.69 7.41 -1.20
C LEU A 225 6.60 7.57 0.33
N PRO A 226 6.18 6.56 1.14
CA PRO A 226 6.15 6.66 2.61
C PRO A 226 7.53 6.88 3.24
N VAL A 227 8.59 6.51 2.54
CA VAL A 227 9.98 6.63 2.98
C VAL A 227 10.65 7.86 2.36
N GLU A 228 10.38 8.12 1.08
CA GLU A 228 11.01 9.21 0.33
C GLU A 228 10.47 10.59 0.71
N ARG A 229 9.16 10.70 0.92
CA ARG A 229 8.44 11.96 1.20
C ARG A 229 7.43 11.82 2.35
N PRO A 230 7.86 11.30 3.52
CA PRO A 230 6.93 10.99 4.62
C PRO A 230 6.16 12.21 5.12
N GLY A 231 6.79 13.39 5.17
CA GLY A 231 6.13 14.61 5.63
C GLY A 231 5.08 15.13 4.66
N GLU A 232 5.29 14.97 3.36
CA GLU A 232 4.33 15.36 2.33
C GLU A 232 3.14 14.40 2.30
N LEU A 233 3.41 13.10 2.32
CA LEU A 233 2.38 12.08 2.39
C LEU A 233 1.54 12.20 3.66
N ALA A 234 2.17 12.48 4.82
CA ALA A 234 1.44 12.68 6.08
C ALA A 234 0.45 13.85 6.00
N ARG A 235 0.86 14.98 5.39
CA ARG A 235 -0.04 16.15 5.22
C ARG A 235 -1.19 15.83 4.28
N ILE A 236 -0.95 15.12 3.19
CA ILE A 236 -1.99 14.70 2.24
C ILE A 236 -3.00 13.80 2.93
N ILE A 237 -2.55 12.75 3.64
CA ILE A 237 -3.42 11.82 4.37
C ILE A 237 -4.22 12.56 5.45
N HIS A 238 -3.55 13.38 6.27
CA HIS A 238 -4.20 14.13 7.34
C HIS A 238 -5.29 15.06 6.80
N HIS A 239 -4.97 15.85 5.77
CA HIS A 239 -5.93 16.76 5.14
C HIS A 239 -7.16 16.02 4.61
N PHE A 240 -6.96 14.93 3.88
CA PHE A 240 -8.02 14.10 3.35
C PHE A 240 -8.92 13.51 4.46
N ILE A 241 -8.35 13.00 5.54
CA ILE A 241 -9.12 12.45 6.67
C ILE A 241 -9.95 13.54 7.34
N GLU A 242 -9.39 14.74 7.56
CA GLU A 242 -10.10 15.84 8.21
C GLU A 242 -11.23 16.41 7.33
N GLU A 243 -11.04 16.49 6.03
CA GLU A 243 -12.12 16.89 5.09
C GLU A 243 -13.26 15.88 5.09
N SER A 244 -12.94 14.59 4.92
CA SER A 244 -13.95 13.52 4.92
C SER A 244 -14.74 13.43 6.24
N SER A 245 -14.07 13.71 7.37
CA SER A 245 -14.72 13.69 8.70
C SER A 245 -15.70 14.87 8.90
N ARG A 246 -15.53 15.97 8.19
CA ARG A 246 -16.45 17.13 8.25
C ARG A 246 -17.71 16.88 7.42
N GLU A 247 -17.58 16.20 6.30
CA GLU A 247 -18.71 15.87 5.42
C GLU A 247 -19.67 14.88 6.08
N ASP A 248 -19.15 13.92 6.86
CA ASP A 248 -19.98 12.97 7.64
C ASP A 248 -20.81 13.64 8.76
N HIS A 249 -20.51 14.89 9.13
CA HIS A 249 -21.20 15.63 10.20
C HIS A 249 -22.07 16.78 9.70
N ALA A 250 -22.13 17.01 8.40
CA ALA A 250 -22.91 18.07 7.75
C ALA A 250 -24.21 17.53 7.18
#